data_ac1fe3a9d9fd6500a6229d9d7aa07272
#
_entry.id   ac1fe3a9d9fd6500a6229d9d7aa07272
#
_cell.length_a   1.000
_cell.length_b   1.000
_cell.length_c   1.000
_cell.angle_alpha   90.00
_cell.angle_beta   90.00
_cell.angle_gamma   90.00
#
_symmetry.space_group_name_H-M   'P 1'
#
loop_
_entity.id
_entity.type
_entity.pdbx_description
1 polymer ?
#
loop_
_entity_poly.entity_id
_entity_poly.type
_entity_poly.pdbx_seq_one_letter_code
_entity_poly.pdbx_strand_id
1 'polypeptide(L)'
;MNRVVITGYGVTSPIGNEPETFLESLKTGKNGIGPISKFDVSETGVTLAAEVKDFSMEKYFVKKDGKRMDKFSLFGIYAALEAMAMSGLDTSQLDVDRFGVMVGSGIGGLETIQNQVIRMHDKGPERVAPLFIPMAIGNMVAGNIALRVGAKGICTSTVTACASATHSIGEAFRNIKHGYSDVIIAGGAEAPITEIGISGFASLTALTKATDPEKASIPFDKERSGFVMGEGAGVFILESLDHALERGATILGEVVGYGANCDAYHMTSPTPDGSGAAKAMVLAMEEAGISPEKIGYINAHGTSTQANDSAESKAIELALGDAAKTAYVSSTKSMTGHLLGAAGGIEGIATLNALQHQFIPPTINVENQDEAITVNVVLNESKEHKFDYALSNSLGFGGHNAVICLKRWED
;
A
#
# COMPACT_ATOMS: atom_id res chain seq x y z
N MET A 1 20.98 8.79 16.04
CA MET A 1 19.71 8.59 15.30
C MET A 1 19.11 7.30 15.79
N ASN A 2 17.78 7.28 16.02
CA ASN A 2 17.10 6.09 16.52
C ASN A 2 16.99 5.02 15.42
N ARG A 3 17.09 3.75 15.81
CA ARG A 3 16.61 2.65 14.98
C ARG A 3 15.08 2.63 15.03
N VAL A 4 14.44 2.24 13.94
CA VAL A 4 12.98 2.28 13.83
C VAL A 4 12.45 0.88 13.54
N VAL A 5 11.67 0.35 14.47
CA VAL A 5 11.16 -1.01 14.43
C VAL A 5 9.65 -1.03 14.17
N ILE A 6 9.18 -2.16 13.65
CA ILE A 6 7.78 -2.45 13.43
C ILE A 6 7.33 -3.38 14.57
N THR A 7 6.33 -2.97 15.32
CA THR A 7 5.80 -3.76 16.46
C THR A 7 4.39 -4.27 16.22
N GLY A 8 3.72 -3.76 15.19
CA GLY A 8 2.40 -4.23 14.79
C GLY A 8 2.04 -3.78 13.37
N TYR A 9 1.12 -4.49 12.78
CA TYR A 9 0.50 -4.09 11.52
C TYR A 9 -0.96 -4.51 11.48
N GLY A 10 -1.73 -3.81 10.65
CA GLY A 10 -3.11 -4.18 10.35
C GLY A 10 -3.41 -4.00 8.88
N VAL A 11 -4.30 -4.83 8.38
CA VAL A 11 -4.64 -4.89 6.96
C VAL A 11 -6.15 -5.00 6.76
N THR A 12 -6.63 -4.31 5.74
CA THR A 12 -7.96 -4.52 5.15
C THR A 12 -7.73 -4.66 3.65
N SER A 13 -8.04 -5.83 3.08
CA SER A 13 -7.67 -6.10 1.69
C SER A 13 -8.61 -7.11 1.01
N PRO A 14 -8.58 -7.20 -0.32
CA PRO A 14 -9.36 -8.18 -1.09
C PRO A 14 -9.05 -9.64 -0.76
N ILE A 15 -7.88 -9.93 -0.16
CA ILE A 15 -7.43 -11.28 0.15
C ILE A 15 -7.45 -11.64 1.63
N GLY A 16 -7.85 -10.68 2.50
CA GLY A 16 -8.02 -10.90 3.93
C GLY A 16 -7.96 -9.59 4.72
N ASN A 17 -8.70 -9.53 5.84
CA ASN A 17 -8.81 -8.37 6.72
C ASN A 17 -8.15 -8.61 8.09
N GLU A 18 -7.53 -9.76 8.26
CA GLU A 18 -6.79 -10.13 9.48
C GLU A 18 -5.40 -10.63 9.10
N PRO A 19 -4.38 -10.42 9.96
CA PRO A 19 -2.99 -10.75 9.66
C PRO A 19 -2.75 -12.20 9.21
N GLU A 20 -3.38 -13.16 9.89
CA GLU A 20 -3.22 -14.59 9.59
C GLU A 20 -3.83 -14.96 8.24
N THR A 21 -5.03 -14.45 7.96
CA THR A 21 -5.72 -14.68 6.67
C THR A 21 -4.94 -14.05 5.53
N PHE A 22 -4.38 -12.85 5.73
CA PHE A 22 -3.57 -12.16 4.74
C PHE A 22 -2.27 -12.94 4.45
N LEU A 23 -1.55 -13.38 5.49
CA LEU A 23 -0.35 -14.19 5.36
C LEU A 23 -0.60 -15.49 4.59
N GLU A 24 -1.66 -16.23 4.94
CA GLU A 24 -2.02 -17.48 4.24
C GLU A 24 -2.37 -17.21 2.78
N SER A 25 -3.09 -16.14 2.51
CA SER A 25 -3.42 -15.72 1.15
C SER A 25 -2.17 -15.37 0.32
N LEU A 26 -1.17 -14.71 0.93
CA LEU A 26 0.11 -14.43 0.27
C LEU A 26 0.89 -15.70 -0.07
N LYS A 27 0.90 -16.69 0.84
CA LYS A 27 1.58 -17.97 0.64
C LYS A 27 0.93 -18.82 -0.44
N THR A 28 -0.40 -18.83 -0.47
CA THR A 28 -1.18 -19.68 -1.39
C THR A 28 -1.45 -19.02 -2.74
N GLY A 29 -1.12 -17.74 -2.91
CA GLY A 29 -1.41 -17.01 -4.15
C GLY A 29 -2.91 -16.79 -4.36
N LYS A 30 -3.67 -16.42 -3.30
CA LYS A 30 -5.11 -16.22 -3.40
C LYS A 30 -5.46 -15.05 -4.31
N ASN A 31 -6.27 -15.28 -5.33
CA ASN A 31 -6.79 -14.22 -6.19
C ASN A 31 -7.97 -13.49 -5.50
N GLY A 32 -7.81 -12.20 -5.22
CA GLY A 32 -8.84 -11.34 -4.63
C GLY A 32 -9.75 -10.65 -5.66
N ILE A 33 -9.43 -10.77 -6.95
CA ILE A 33 -10.14 -10.11 -8.04
C ILE A 33 -11.45 -10.83 -8.33
N GLY A 34 -12.48 -10.09 -8.65
CA GLY A 34 -13.78 -10.62 -9.03
C GLY A 34 -14.67 -9.57 -9.69
N PRO A 35 -15.89 -9.94 -10.09
CA PRO A 35 -16.85 -8.99 -10.65
C PRO A 35 -17.15 -7.85 -9.68
N ILE A 36 -17.23 -6.63 -10.21
CA ILE A 36 -17.67 -5.47 -9.43
C ILE A 36 -19.12 -5.70 -8.98
N SER A 37 -19.34 -5.60 -7.66
CA SER A 37 -20.65 -5.86 -7.04
C SER A 37 -21.39 -4.59 -6.59
N LYS A 38 -20.72 -3.43 -6.56
CA LYS A 38 -21.20 -2.21 -5.91
C LYS A 38 -22.15 -1.37 -6.77
N PHE A 39 -22.07 -1.50 -8.10
CA PHE A 39 -22.86 -0.73 -9.05
C PHE A 39 -22.95 -1.46 -10.40
N ASP A 40 -23.84 -1.01 -11.29
CA ASP A 40 -23.97 -1.55 -12.64
C ASP A 40 -22.78 -1.12 -13.52
N VAL A 41 -22.06 -2.11 -14.04
CA VAL A 41 -20.86 -1.91 -14.86
C VAL A 41 -21.11 -2.02 -16.36
N SER A 42 -22.36 -2.22 -16.80
CA SER A 42 -22.71 -2.51 -18.19
C SER A 42 -22.19 -1.48 -19.20
N GLU A 43 -22.05 -0.21 -18.78
CA GLU A 43 -21.60 0.88 -19.64
C GLU A 43 -20.13 1.29 -19.39
N THR A 44 -19.47 0.74 -18.37
CA THR A 44 -18.09 1.17 -18.01
C THR A 44 -17.01 0.52 -18.87
N GLY A 45 -17.31 -0.62 -19.48
CA GLY A 45 -16.34 -1.47 -20.19
C GLY A 45 -15.28 -2.13 -19.29
N VAL A 46 -15.40 -1.97 -17.97
CA VAL A 46 -14.56 -2.60 -16.94
C VAL A 46 -15.47 -3.31 -15.97
N THR A 47 -15.31 -4.62 -15.83
CA THR A 47 -16.23 -5.48 -15.08
C THR A 47 -15.62 -6.07 -13.80
N LEU A 48 -14.31 -5.95 -13.64
CA LEU A 48 -13.56 -6.57 -12.55
C LEU A 48 -12.91 -5.52 -11.64
N ALA A 49 -12.89 -5.81 -10.35
CA ALA A 49 -12.15 -5.09 -9.33
C ALA A 49 -11.73 -6.04 -8.19
N ALA A 50 -10.85 -5.57 -7.34
CA ALA A 50 -10.46 -6.27 -6.11
C ALA A 50 -11.13 -5.57 -4.92
N GLU A 51 -12.37 -5.97 -4.64
CA GLU A 51 -13.17 -5.42 -3.54
C GLU A 51 -12.78 -6.06 -2.20
N VAL A 52 -12.82 -5.29 -1.13
CA VAL A 52 -12.73 -5.82 0.25
C VAL A 52 -13.96 -6.66 0.54
N LYS A 53 -13.74 -7.91 0.94
CA LYS A 53 -14.79 -8.89 1.29
C LYS A 53 -14.83 -9.09 2.80
N ASP A 54 -15.97 -9.49 3.33
CA ASP A 54 -16.16 -9.88 4.74
C ASP A 54 -15.69 -8.79 5.75
N PHE A 55 -15.85 -7.52 5.41
CA PHE A 55 -15.49 -6.41 6.28
C PHE A 55 -16.45 -6.29 7.45
N SER A 56 -15.98 -6.61 8.66
CA SER A 56 -16.79 -6.56 9.87
C SER A 56 -16.81 -5.16 10.50
N MET A 57 -17.91 -4.42 10.27
CA MET A 57 -18.14 -3.15 10.95
C MET A 57 -18.29 -3.30 12.46
N GLU A 58 -18.80 -4.44 12.94
CA GLU A 58 -19.20 -4.62 14.35
C GLU A 58 -18.01 -4.72 15.31
N LYS A 59 -16.84 -5.11 14.80
CA LYS A 59 -15.63 -5.30 15.61
C LYS A 59 -15.18 -3.98 16.28
N TYR A 60 -15.23 -2.86 15.55
CA TYR A 60 -14.66 -1.58 15.99
C TYR A 60 -15.59 -0.38 15.86
N PHE A 61 -16.73 -0.53 15.21
CA PHE A 61 -17.60 0.59 14.86
C PHE A 61 -19.01 0.40 15.40
N VAL A 62 -19.66 1.53 15.68
CA VAL A 62 -21.09 1.56 15.91
C VAL A 62 -21.82 1.99 14.62
N LYS A 63 -23.08 1.63 14.47
CA LYS A 63 -23.88 1.89 13.25
C LYS A 63 -23.84 3.35 12.76
N LYS A 64 -23.64 4.33 13.66
CA LYS A 64 -23.55 5.74 13.30
C LYS A 64 -22.23 6.11 12.61
N ASP A 65 -21.15 5.32 12.82
CA ASP A 65 -19.84 5.64 12.26
C ASP A 65 -19.88 5.51 10.74
N GLY A 66 -20.50 4.47 10.18
CA GLY A 66 -20.71 4.29 8.75
C GLY A 66 -21.52 5.40 8.06
N LYS A 67 -22.21 6.26 8.83
CA LYS A 67 -22.93 7.43 8.30
C LYS A 67 -22.15 8.74 8.40
N ARG A 68 -20.99 8.72 9.03
CA ARG A 68 -20.17 9.91 9.35
C ARG A 68 -18.78 9.85 8.75
N MET A 69 -18.39 8.73 8.17
CA MET A 69 -17.10 8.49 7.57
C MET A 69 -17.28 7.83 6.21
N ASP A 70 -16.41 8.18 5.27
CA ASP A 70 -16.29 7.45 4.00
C ASP A 70 -15.57 6.11 4.23
N LYS A 71 -15.72 5.17 3.30
CA LYS A 71 -15.14 3.82 3.40
C LYS A 71 -13.63 3.81 3.57
N PHE A 72 -12.90 4.71 2.87
CA PHE A 72 -11.44 4.76 3.01
C PHE A 72 -11.02 5.04 4.46
N SER A 73 -11.74 5.93 5.16
CA SER A 73 -11.51 6.19 6.59
C SER A 73 -11.84 4.98 7.46
N LEU A 74 -12.94 4.27 7.16
CA LEU A 74 -13.31 3.05 7.90
C LEU A 74 -12.26 1.95 7.75
N PHE A 75 -11.76 1.73 6.54
CA PHE A 75 -10.70 0.76 6.27
C PHE A 75 -9.40 1.13 7.02
N GLY A 76 -8.99 2.40 6.96
CA GLY A 76 -7.79 2.88 7.65
C GLY A 76 -7.89 2.77 9.18
N ILE A 77 -9.04 3.11 9.77
CA ILE A 77 -9.26 2.96 11.22
C ILE A 77 -9.25 1.49 11.62
N TYR A 78 -9.92 0.62 10.86
CA TYR A 78 -9.93 -0.82 11.14
C TYR A 78 -8.50 -1.37 11.17
N ALA A 79 -7.74 -1.13 10.11
CA ALA A 79 -6.35 -1.56 10.02
C ALA A 79 -5.48 -0.96 11.15
N ALA A 80 -5.68 0.31 11.51
CA ALA A 80 -4.95 0.93 12.62
C ALA A 80 -5.25 0.28 13.97
N LEU A 81 -6.51 -0.08 14.24
CA LEU A 81 -6.89 -0.73 15.49
C LEU A 81 -6.40 -2.18 15.56
N GLU A 82 -6.36 -2.91 14.44
CA GLU A 82 -5.70 -4.22 14.36
C GLU A 82 -4.18 -4.10 14.63
N ALA A 83 -3.54 -3.10 14.03
CA ALA A 83 -2.12 -2.84 14.27
C ALA A 83 -1.83 -2.52 15.75
N MET A 84 -2.66 -1.69 16.38
CA MET A 84 -2.59 -1.38 17.80
C MET A 84 -2.77 -2.63 18.67
N ALA A 85 -3.76 -3.46 18.35
CA ALA A 85 -4.00 -4.72 19.08
C ALA A 85 -2.82 -5.68 18.96
N MET A 86 -2.24 -5.84 17.75
CA MET A 86 -1.06 -6.67 17.53
C MET A 86 0.16 -6.15 18.29
N SER A 87 0.39 -4.84 18.29
CA SER A 87 1.55 -4.23 18.95
C SER A 87 1.49 -4.28 20.48
N GLY A 88 0.32 -4.51 21.04
CA GLY A 88 0.11 -4.45 22.49
C GLY A 88 0.33 -3.07 23.11
N LEU A 89 0.26 -1.99 22.30
CA LEU A 89 0.41 -0.62 22.80
C LEU A 89 -0.76 -0.24 23.72
N ASP A 90 -0.41 0.18 24.93
CA ASP A 90 -1.34 0.80 25.88
C ASP A 90 -1.20 2.32 25.84
N THR A 91 -2.18 2.99 25.24
CA THR A 91 -2.15 4.45 25.10
C THR A 91 -2.14 5.21 26.43
N SER A 92 -2.53 4.56 27.55
CA SER A 92 -2.46 5.17 28.89
C SER A 92 -1.03 5.28 29.41
N GLN A 93 -0.08 4.56 28.84
CA GLN A 93 1.33 4.55 29.19
C GLN A 93 2.21 5.34 28.21
N LEU A 94 1.62 5.86 27.11
CA LEU A 94 2.36 6.60 26.10
C LEU A 94 2.45 8.08 26.42
N ASP A 95 3.54 8.71 26.01
CA ASP A 95 3.57 10.15 25.77
C ASP A 95 2.77 10.44 24.50
N VAL A 96 1.51 10.80 24.68
CA VAL A 96 0.57 11.02 23.55
C VAL A 96 0.97 12.18 22.65
N ASP A 97 1.79 13.13 23.14
CA ASP A 97 2.31 14.25 22.35
C ASP A 97 3.47 13.81 21.44
N ARG A 98 4.06 12.62 21.68
CA ARG A 98 5.06 11.96 20.85
C ARG A 98 4.51 10.74 20.10
N PHE A 99 3.20 10.50 20.19
CA PHE A 99 2.47 9.48 19.44
C PHE A 99 1.74 10.13 18.27
N GLY A 100 2.17 9.79 17.04
CA GLY A 100 1.69 10.39 15.80
C GLY A 100 0.90 9.45 14.90
N VAL A 101 0.30 10.04 13.84
CA VAL A 101 -0.41 9.33 12.76
C VAL A 101 0.00 9.93 11.41
N MET A 102 0.54 9.10 10.52
CA MET A 102 0.89 9.44 9.14
C MET A 102 0.26 8.40 8.20
N VAL A 103 -0.99 8.63 7.80
CA VAL A 103 -1.73 7.71 6.94
C VAL A 103 -2.23 8.45 5.71
N GLY A 104 -1.73 8.04 4.54
CA GLY A 104 -2.01 8.66 3.25
C GLY A 104 -3.26 8.09 2.57
N SER A 105 -3.75 8.84 1.59
CA SER A 105 -4.77 8.41 0.63
C SER A 105 -4.52 9.14 -0.68
N GLY A 106 -4.71 8.48 -1.81
CA GLY A 106 -4.51 9.09 -3.13
C GLY A 106 -5.65 10.01 -3.53
N ILE A 107 -6.90 9.68 -3.16
CA ILE A 107 -8.10 10.39 -3.61
C ILE A 107 -8.97 10.85 -2.43
N GLY A 108 -9.00 10.09 -1.35
CA GLY A 108 -9.91 10.35 -0.22
C GLY A 108 -11.32 9.82 -0.45
N GLY A 109 -12.34 10.52 0.04
CA GLY A 109 -13.73 10.08 0.07
C GLY A 109 -14.47 10.19 -1.26
N LEU A 110 -14.03 9.46 -2.27
CA LEU A 110 -14.57 9.53 -3.63
C LEU A 110 -16.05 9.11 -3.70
N GLU A 111 -16.47 8.08 -2.96
CA GLU A 111 -17.87 7.65 -2.88
C GLU A 111 -18.74 8.78 -2.30
N THR A 112 -18.26 9.42 -1.23
CA THR A 112 -18.93 10.58 -0.63
C THR A 112 -19.07 11.73 -1.63
N ILE A 113 -18.01 12.06 -2.37
CA ILE A 113 -18.05 13.12 -3.39
C ILE A 113 -19.09 12.79 -4.46
N GLN A 114 -19.04 11.60 -5.06
CA GLN A 114 -19.99 11.14 -6.06
C GLN A 114 -21.44 11.30 -5.57
N ASN A 115 -21.73 10.71 -4.41
CA ASN A 115 -23.09 10.67 -3.86
C ASN A 115 -23.63 12.07 -3.51
N GLN A 116 -22.78 12.99 -3.03
CA GLN A 116 -23.20 14.34 -2.70
C GLN A 116 -23.38 15.23 -3.95
N VAL A 117 -22.60 15.01 -5.00
CA VAL A 117 -22.80 15.70 -6.29
C VAL A 117 -24.13 15.28 -6.91
N ILE A 118 -24.42 13.97 -6.96
CA ILE A 118 -25.72 13.46 -7.46
C ILE A 118 -26.86 14.03 -6.61
N ARG A 119 -26.75 13.98 -5.28
CA ARG A 119 -27.77 14.53 -4.36
C ARG A 119 -28.00 16.01 -4.57
N MET A 120 -26.95 16.79 -4.73
CA MET A 120 -27.04 18.24 -5.01
C MET A 120 -27.74 18.51 -6.35
N HIS A 121 -27.40 17.73 -7.38
CA HIS A 121 -28.02 17.85 -8.70
C HIS A 121 -29.54 17.57 -8.65
N ASP A 122 -29.94 16.48 -7.99
CA ASP A 122 -31.31 16.02 -7.97
C ASP A 122 -32.22 16.79 -7.00
N LYS A 123 -31.66 17.29 -5.88
CA LYS A 123 -32.45 17.81 -4.74
C LYS A 123 -32.12 19.24 -4.33
N GLY A 124 -31.12 19.86 -4.96
CA GLY A 124 -30.69 21.23 -4.68
C GLY A 124 -29.52 21.34 -3.69
N PRO A 125 -28.79 22.47 -3.72
CA PRO A 125 -27.56 22.68 -2.95
C PRO A 125 -27.76 22.62 -1.43
N GLU A 126 -28.94 22.99 -0.92
CA GLU A 126 -29.27 22.93 0.51
C GLU A 126 -29.42 21.49 1.02
N ARG A 127 -29.40 20.51 0.16
CA ARG A 127 -29.49 19.09 0.51
C ARG A 127 -28.14 18.39 0.66
N VAL A 128 -27.03 19.08 0.38
CA VAL A 128 -25.68 18.54 0.65
C VAL A 128 -25.55 18.24 2.13
N ALA A 129 -24.97 17.06 2.46
CA ALA A 129 -24.85 16.64 3.86
C ALA A 129 -23.91 17.56 4.66
N PRO A 130 -24.21 17.90 5.92
CA PRO A 130 -23.34 18.75 6.75
C PRO A 130 -21.94 18.20 6.95
N LEU A 131 -21.76 16.87 6.92
CA LEU A 131 -20.48 16.20 7.07
C LEU A 131 -19.79 15.91 5.73
N PHE A 132 -20.29 16.46 4.61
CA PHE A 132 -19.70 16.21 3.29
C PHE A 132 -18.19 16.46 3.27
N ILE A 133 -17.75 17.63 3.67
CA ILE A 133 -16.32 17.98 3.63
C ILE A 133 -15.49 17.08 4.55
N PRO A 134 -15.81 16.89 5.84
CA PRO A 134 -15.06 15.97 6.71
C PRO A 134 -15.04 14.50 6.22
N MET A 135 -16.04 14.08 5.46
CA MET A 135 -16.05 12.73 4.89
C MET A 135 -15.22 12.63 3.60
N ALA A 136 -15.12 13.71 2.83
CA ALA A 136 -14.52 13.73 1.52
C ALA A 136 -12.99 13.95 1.52
N ILE A 137 -12.45 14.80 2.43
CA ILE A 137 -11.05 15.19 2.38
C ILE A 137 -10.10 14.08 2.86
N GLY A 138 -9.01 13.87 2.11
CA GLY A 138 -8.11 12.72 2.27
C GLY A 138 -7.37 12.66 3.62
N ASN A 139 -7.12 13.81 4.26
CA ASN A 139 -6.45 13.85 5.58
C ASN A 139 -7.31 13.30 6.72
N MET A 140 -8.61 13.07 6.49
CA MET A 140 -9.50 12.61 7.55
C MET A 140 -9.30 11.16 7.95
N VAL A 141 -8.67 10.34 7.14
CA VAL A 141 -8.26 9.00 7.61
C VAL A 141 -7.26 9.13 8.78
N ALA A 142 -6.22 9.93 8.63
CA ALA A 142 -5.25 10.18 9.71
C ALA A 142 -5.91 10.87 10.92
N GLY A 143 -6.72 11.90 10.67
CA GLY A 143 -7.45 12.62 11.73
C GLY A 143 -8.41 11.72 12.51
N ASN A 144 -9.18 10.87 11.84
CA ASN A 144 -10.09 9.92 12.49
C ASN A 144 -9.36 8.83 13.28
N ILE A 145 -8.21 8.33 12.79
CA ILE A 145 -7.34 7.41 13.54
C ILE A 145 -6.85 8.10 14.81
N ALA A 146 -6.27 9.32 14.69
CA ALA A 146 -5.76 10.08 15.83
C ALA A 146 -6.83 10.32 16.90
N LEU A 147 -8.05 10.70 16.48
CA LEU A 147 -9.21 10.85 17.38
C LEU A 147 -9.58 9.54 18.09
N ARG A 148 -9.46 8.41 17.38
CA ARG A 148 -9.85 7.10 17.92
C ARG A 148 -8.86 6.56 18.94
N VAL A 149 -7.55 6.77 18.71
CA VAL A 149 -6.48 6.25 19.56
C VAL A 149 -5.93 7.27 20.56
N GLY A 150 -6.34 8.53 20.48
CA GLY A 150 -5.86 9.59 21.36
C GLY A 150 -4.46 10.11 21.05
N ALA A 151 -3.95 9.90 19.83
CA ALA A 151 -2.65 10.41 19.40
C ALA A 151 -2.70 11.94 19.24
N LYS A 152 -1.74 12.65 19.86
CA LYS A 152 -1.66 14.12 19.87
C LYS A 152 -0.37 14.66 19.25
N GLY A 153 0.55 13.78 18.88
CA GLY A 153 1.75 14.12 18.12
C GLY A 153 1.42 14.52 16.68
N ILE A 154 2.41 14.39 15.79
CA ILE A 154 2.21 14.72 14.39
C ILE A 154 1.03 13.93 13.77
N CYS A 155 0.12 14.63 13.09
CA CYS A 155 -1.00 14.01 12.38
C CYS A 155 -1.05 14.56 10.95
N THR A 156 -0.64 13.76 9.96
CA THR A 156 -0.58 14.19 8.56
C THR A 156 -1.06 13.09 7.62
N SER A 157 -1.39 13.49 6.40
CA SER A 157 -1.74 12.58 5.31
C SER A 157 -0.93 12.98 4.07
N THR A 158 -0.18 12.04 3.52
CA THR A 158 0.56 12.25 2.28
C THR A 158 -0.33 11.91 1.09
N VAL A 159 -0.33 12.78 0.08
CA VAL A 159 -1.07 12.60 -1.17
C VAL A 159 -0.08 12.62 -2.33
N THR A 160 0.34 11.43 -2.76
CA THR A 160 1.28 11.21 -3.87
C THR A 160 0.83 10.05 -4.75
N ALA A 161 -0.49 10.06 -5.06
CA ALA A 161 -1.15 9.01 -5.84
C ALA A 161 -0.82 7.61 -5.30
N CYS A 162 -0.35 6.69 -6.14
CA CYS A 162 -0.05 5.31 -5.77
C CYS A 162 1.12 5.15 -4.78
N ALA A 163 1.92 6.20 -4.56
CA ALA A 163 3.04 6.19 -3.62
C ALA A 163 2.67 6.75 -2.22
N SER A 164 1.41 7.16 -1.99
CA SER A 164 0.99 7.86 -0.76
C SER A 164 1.32 7.09 0.52
N ALA A 165 1.01 5.79 0.59
CA ALA A 165 1.30 4.98 1.77
C ALA A 165 2.80 4.79 2.00
N THR A 166 3.57 4.53 0.95
CA THR A 166 5.03 4.34 1.06
C THR A 166 5.73 5.62 1.50
N HIS A 167 5.32 6.78 0.97
CA HIS A 167 5.79 8.07 1.46
C HIS A 167 5.41 8.29 2.93
N SER A 168 4.16 7.99 3.32
CA SER A 168 3.72 8.12 4.72
C SER A 168 4.56 7.26 5.68
N ILE A 169 4.89 6.02 5.28
CA ILE A 169 5.76 5.12 6.06
C ILE A 169 7.19 5.67 6.11
N GLY A 170 7.72 6.13 4.99
CA GLY A 170 9.08 6.67 4.90
C GLY A 170 9.27 7.96 5.69
N GLU A 171 8.30 8.88 5.64
CA GLU A 171 8.34 10.12 6.42
C GLU A 171 8.14 9.83 7.92
N ALA A 172 7.30 8.86 8.30
CA ALA A 172 7.17 8.40 9.67
C ALA A 172 8.48 7.79 10.18
N PHE A 173 9.12 6.95 9.37
CA PHE A 173 10.45 6.40 9.67
C PHE A 173 11.47 7.52 9.96
N ARG A 174 11.58 8.52 9.09
CA ARG A 174 12.49 9.65 9.31
C ARG A 174 12.13 10.46 10.54
N ASN A 175 10.85 10.67 10.80
CA ASN A 175 10.38 11.41 11.97
C ASN A 175 10.83 10.74 13.27
N ILE A 176 10.67 9.43 13.41
CA ILE A 176 11.14 8.66 14.57
C ILE A 176 12.67 8.58 14.60
N LYS A 177 13.31 8.31 13.46
CA LYS A 177 14.78 8.23 13.34
C LYS A 177 15.49 9.49 13.84
N HIS A 178 14.89 10.66 13.59
CA HIS A 178 15.41 11.94 14.06
C HIS A 178 14.92 12.37 15.45
N GLY A 179 14.12 11.54 16.13
CA GLY A 179 13.71 11.74 17.52
C GLY A 179 12.57 12.72 17.73
N TYR A 180 11.79 13.05 16.67
CA TYR A 180 10.60 13.91 16.79
C TYR A 180 9.40 13.18 17.39
N SER A 181 9.27 11.89 17.17
CA SER A 181 8.24 11.02 17.75
C SER A 181 8.84 9.72 18.24
N ASP A 182 8.15 9.04 19.16
CA ASP A 182 8.53 7.72 19.65
C ASP A 182 7.73 6.61 18.97
N VAL A 183 6.45 6.90 18.67
CA VAL A 183 5.50 5.98 18.03
C VAL A 183 4.74 6.68 16.93
N ILE A 184 4.60 6.06 15.76
CA ILE A 184 3.73 6.56 14.67
C ILE A 184 2.95 5.40 14.05
N ILE A 185 1.63 5.60 13.90
CA ILE A 185 0.79 4.79 13.01
C ILE A 185 1.02 5.28 11.59
N ALA A 186 1.56 4.44 10.70
CA ALA A 186 1.98 4.84 9.36
C ALA A 186 1.48 3.90 8.28
N GLY A 187 1.01 4.42 7.15
CA GLY A 187 0.53 3.63 6.04
C GLY A 187 -0.42 4.36 5.10
N GLY A 188 -1.42 3.66 4.58
CA GLY A 188 -2.40 4.28 3.68
C GLY A 188 -3.73 3.53 3.62
N ALA A 189 -4.76 4.24 3.16
CA ALA A 189 -6.11 3.72 2.97
C ALA A 189 -6.76 4.32 1.71
N GLU A 190 -7.52 3.49 0.98
CA GLU A 190 -8.20 3.92 -0.25
C GLU A 190 -9.49 3.12 -0.47
N ALA A 191 -10.55 3.77 -0.96
CA ALA A 191 -11.80 3.13 -1.36
C ALA A 191 -12.29 3.70 -2.70
N PRO A 192 -11.58 3.45 -3.82
CA PRO A 192 -11.82 4.11 -5.08
C PRO A 192 -12.84 3.38 -5.97
N ILE A 193 -13.31 2.18 -5.58
CA ILE A 193 -14.22 1.36 -6.38
C ILE A 193 -15.63 1.96 -6.30
N THR A 194 -15.82 2.99 -7.11
CA THR A 194 -17.04 3.74 -7.34
C THR A 194 -17.27 3.90 -8.84
N GLU A 195 -18.47 4.25 -9.24
CA GLU A 195 -18.81 4.44 -10.66
C GLU A 195 -17.88 5.49 -11.31
N ILE A 196 -17.72 6.66 -10.67
CA ILE A 196 -16.84 7.72 -11.18
C ILE A 196 -15.36 7.33 -11.11
N GLY A 197 -14.94 6.55 -10.10
CA GLY A 197 -13.57 6.06 -9.98
C GLY A 197 -13.20 5.11 -11.11
N ILE A 198 -14.03 4.10 -11.36
CA ILE A 198 -13.84 3.16 -12.48
C ILE A 198 -13.90 3.89 -13.80
N SER A 199 -14.90 4.74 -14.02
CA SER A 199 -15.05 5.50 -15.28
C SER A 199 -13.87 6.45 -15.53
N GLY A 200 -13.38 7.13 -14.51
CA GLY A 200 -12.23 8.03 -14.61
C GLY A 200 -10.95 7.32 -15.05
N PHE A 201 -10.60 6.20 -14.41
CA PHE A 201 -9.43 5.42 -14.81
C PHE A 201 -9.62 4.63 -16.12
N ALA A 202 -10.85 4.21 -16.45
CA ALA A 202 -11.17 3.62 -17.74
C ALA A 202 -10.98 4.63 -18.89
N SER A 203 -11.35 5.90 -18.69
CA SER A 203 -11.12 6.98 -19.67
C SER A 203 -9.63 7.27 -19.89
N LEU A 204 -8.78 7.01 -18.90
CA LEU A 204 -7.32 7.07 -19.03
C LEU A 204 -6.73 5.84 -19.74
N THR A 205 -7.57 4.84 -20.11
CA THR A 205 -7.13 3.54 -20.65
C THR A 205 -6.13 2.81 -19.72
N ALA A 206 -6.20 3.08 -18.43
CA ALA A 206 -5.27 2.52 -17.44
C ALA A 206 -5.75 1.18 -16.87
N LEU A 207 -7.08 0.91 -16.90
CA LEU A 207 -7.68 -0.32 -16.40
C LEU A 207 -7.72 -1.42 -17.48
N THR A 208 -7.49 -2.66 -17.05
CA THR A 208 -7.74 -3.81 -17.91
C THR A 208 -9.22 -3.94 -18.26
N LYS A 209 -9.50 -4.43 -19.47
CA LYS A 209 -10.84 -4.81 -19.93
C LYS A 209 -11.06 -6.32 -19.92
N ALA A 210 -10.16 -7.08 -19.30
CA ALA A 210 -10.33 -8.51 -19.12
C ALA A 210 -11.63 -8.79 -18.35
N THR A 211 -12.30 -9.88 -18.72
CA THR A 211 -13.54 -10.35 -18.07
C THR A 211 -13.31 -11.60 -17.25
N ASP A 212 -12.12 -12.21 -17.39
CA ASP A 212 -11.67 -13.35 -16.61
C ASP A 212 -10.78 -12.86 -15.47
N PRO A 213 -11.15 -13.12 -14.21
CA PRO A 213 -10.34 -12.72 -13.04
C PRO A 213 -8.91 -13.24 -13.06
N GLU A 214 -8.67 -14.42 -13.68
CA GLU A 214 -7.34 -15.02 -13.79
C GLU A 214 -6.47 -14.37 -14.87
N LYS A 215 -7.03 -13.52 -15.72
CA LYS A 215 -6.32 -12.79 -16.79
C LYS A 215 -6.33 -11.28 -16.58
N ALA A 216 -6.84 -10.80 -15.46
CA ALA A 216 -7.09 -9.37 -15.26
C ALA A 216 -5.87 -8.62 -14.72
N SER A 217 -5.22 -9.13 -13.67
CA SER A 217 -3.98 -8.56 -13.11
C SER A 217 -2.87 -9.60 -13.22
N ILE A 218 -2.04 -9.42 -14.26
CA ILE A 218 -0.97 -10.34 -14.66
C ILE A 218 0.35 -9.56 -14.85
N PRO A 219 0.89 -8.96 -13.76
CA PRO A 219 2.14 -8.21 -13.85
C PRO A 219 3.23 -9.04 -14.50
N PHE A 220 4.03 -8.39 -15.36
CA PHE A 220 5.15 -9.01 -16.10
C PHE A 220 4.77 -10.01 -17.21
N ASP A 221 3.48 -10.35 -17.35
CA ASP A 221 3.02 -11.16 -18.48
C ASP A 221 3.03 -10.35 -19.78
N LYS A 222 3.25 -11.03 -20.90
CA LYS A 222 3.25 -10.44 -22.24
C LYS A 222 1.88 -9.88 -22.63
N GLU A 223 0.79 -10.52 -22.17
CA GLU A 223 -0.60 -10.16 -22.47
C GLU A 223 -1.19 -9.13 -21.49
N ARG A 224 -0.39 -8.59 -20.56
CA ARG A 224 -0.86 -7.57 -19.60
C ARG A 224 -1.42 -6.34 -20.31
N SER A 225 -2.56 -5.83 -19.87
CA SER A 225 -3.32 -4.81 -20.61
C SER A 225 -3.77 -3.62 -19.76
N GLY A 226 -3.39 -3.55 -18.51
CA GLY A 226 -3.80 -2.51 -17.56
C GLY A 226 -3.95 -3.07 -16.15
N PHE A 227 -4.13 -2.21 -15.17
CA PHE A 227 -4.30 -2.67 -13.80
C PHE A 227 -5.76 -2.99 -13.45
N VAL A 228 -5.96 -3.76 -12.40
CA VAL A 228 -7.27 -3.97 -11.75
C VAL A 228 -7.32 -3.03 -10.54
N MET A 229 -8.38 -2.22 -10.43
CA MET A 229 -8.58 -1.36 -9.27
C MET A 229 -8.89 -2.19 -8.03
N GLY A 230 -8.18 -1.90 -6.93
CA GLY A 230 -8.41 -2.48 -5.61
C GLY A 230 -8.76 -1.42 -4.57
N GLU A 231 -9.19 -1.88 -3.40
CA GLU A 231 -9.48 -1.03 -2.23
C GLU A 231 -8.98 -1.68 -0.95
N GLY A 232 -8.80 -0.89 0.10
CA GLY A 232 -8.41 -1.37 1.43
C GLY A 232 -7.51 -0.42 2.17
N ALA A 233 -6.76 -0.95 3.14
CA ALA A 233 -5.79 -0.24 3.96
C ALA A 233 -4.68 -1.16 4.43
N GLY A 234 -3.48 -0.60 4.59
CA GLY A 234 -2.38 -1.25 5.27
C GLY A 234 -1.62 -0.24 6.11
N VAL A 235 -1.47 -0.52 7.40
CA VAL A 235 -0.76 0.37 8.33
C VAL A 235 0.16 -0.42 9.25
N PHE A 236 1.25 0.25 9.66
CA PHE A 236 2.21 -0.22 10.63
C PHE A 236 2.12 0.58 11.93
N ILE A 237 2.52 -0.04 13.03
CA ILE A 237 3.02 0.65 14.22
C ILE A 237 4.53 0.71 14.10
N LEU A 238 5.06 1.92 13.90
CA LEU A 238 6.49 2.19 13.91
C LEU A 238 6.88 2.77 15.26
N GLU A 239 7.97 2.25 15.84
CA GLU A 239 8.49 2.71 17.12
C GLU A 239 9.99 2.94 17.07
N SER A 240 10.50 3.85 17.90
CA SER A 240 11.93 3.84 18.18
C SER A 240 12.29 2.53 18.91
N LEU A 241 13.45 1.97 18.59
CA LEU A 241 13.90 0.70 19.18
C LEU A 241 13.93 0.79 20.71
N ASP A 242 14.45 1.89 21.25
CA ASP A 242 14.56 2.09 22.70
C ASP A 242 13.18 2.04 23.38
N HIS A 243 12.18 2.73 22.80
CA HIS A 243 10.81 2.70 23.32
C HIS A 243 10.19 1.29 23.24
N ALA A 244 10.40 0.58 22.13
CA ALA A 244 9.89 -0.78 21.95
C ALA A 244 10.50 -1.76 22.96
N LEU A 245 11.82 -1.68 23.20
CA LEU A 245 12.53 -2.52 24.17
C LEU A 245 12.12 -2.20 25.62
N GLU A 246 11.98 -0.91 25.95
CA GLU A 246 11.60 -0.47 27.30
C GLU A 246 10.23 -1.03 27.73
N ARG A 247 9.27 -1.09 26.81
CA ARG A 247 7.95 -1.67 27.09
C ARG A 247 7.86 -3.18 26.84
N GLY A 248 8.94 -3.85 26.42
CA GLY A 248 8.97 -5.29 26.14
C GLY A 248 8.15 -5.70 24.91
N ALA A 249 8.13 -4.87 23.87
CA ALA A 249 7.39 -5.15 22.63
C ALA A 249 7.96 -6.34 21.87
N THR A 250 7.10 -7.10 21.21
CA THR A 250 7.52 -8.03 20.14
C THR A 250 7.88 -7.22 18.90
N ILE A 251 9.12 -7.35 18.43
CA ILE A 251 9.59 -6.67 17.22
C ILE A 251 9.40 -7.60 16.03
N LEU A 252 8.73 -7.11 14.99
CA LEU A 252 8.39 -7.87 13.79
C LEU A 252 9.41 -7.69 12.66
N GLY A 253 10.07 -6.54 12.63
CA GLY A 253 11.05 -6.16 11.62
C GLY A 253 11.52 -4.74 11.84
N GLU A 254 12.35 -4.24 10.94
CA GLU A 254 12.92 -2.89 11.02
C GLU A 254 12.79 -2.17 9.68
N VAL A 255 12.39 -0.90 9.73
CA VAL A 255 12.52 0.00 8.58
C VAL A 255 13.92 0.61 8.67
N VAL A 256 14.76 0.32 7.68
CA VAL A 256 16.17 0.71 7.71
C VAL A 256 16.52 1.79 6.68
N GLY A 257 15.70 1.97 5.65
CA GLY A 257 15.94 2.97 4.62
C GLY A 257 14.67 3.39 3.89
N TYR A 258 14.71 4.60 3.36
CA TYR A 258 13.65 5.20 2.56
C TYR A 258 14.25 6.04 1.45
N GLY A 259 13.86 5.77 0.21
CA GLY A 259 14.23 6.55 -0.95
C GLY A 259 13.02 7.19 -1.60
N ALA A 260 13.11 8.48 -1.91
CA ALA A 260 12.04 9.22 -2.56
C ALA A 260 12.62 10.22 -3.57
N ASN A 261 11.97 10.31 -4.72
CA ASN A 261 12.26 11.31 -5.76
C ASN A 261 11.07 11.52 -6.70
N CYS A 262 11.27 12.28 -7.75
CA CYS A 262 10.29 12.51 -8.79
C CYS A 262 10.93 12.33 -10.16
N ASP A 263 10.24 11.66 -11.08
CA ASP A 263 10.66 11.50 -12.48
C ASP A 263 10.73 12.83 -13.23
N ALA A 264 9.83 13.77 -12.90
CA ALA A 264 9.65 15.04 -13.60
C ALA A 264 9.56 14.88 -15.14
N TYR A 265 8.88 13.81 -15.58
CA TYR A 265 8.80 13.41 -16.99
C TYR A 265 7.40 13.55 -17.58
N HIS A 266 6.39 12.89 -16.99
CA HIS A 266 5.03 12.89 -17.50
C HIS A 266 4.01 12.72 -16.36
N MET A 267 2.75 13.18 -16.55
CA MET A 267 1.71 13.12 -15.51
C MET A 267 1.35 11.69 -15.08
N THR A 268 1.36 10.74 -16.00
CA THR A 268 0.83 9.38 -15.76
C THR A 268 1.78 8.25 -16.15
N SER A 269 2.84 8.55 -16.90
CA SER A 269 3.78 7.53 -17.37
C SER A 269 5.14 7.66 -16.64
N PRO A 270 5.75 6.54 -16.23
CA PRO A 270 7.11 6.56 -15.70
C PRO A 270 8.13 6.92 -16.80
N THR A 271 9.34 7.30 -16.41
CA THR A 271 10.46 7.41 -17.34
C THR A 271 10.73 6.06 -17.99
N PRO A 272 10.78 5.97 -19.35
CA PRO A 272 10.92 4.68 -20.04
C PRO A 272 12.24 3.95 -19.79
N ASP A 273 13.27 4.67 -19.33
CA ASP A 273 14.58 4.14 -18.96
C ASP A 273 14.63 3.62 -17.50
N GLY A 274 13.60 3.89 -16.69
CA GLY A 274 13.51 3.47 -15.30
C GLY A 274 14.42 4.23 -14.34
N SER A 275 15.10 5.30 -14.78
CA SER A 275 16.14 6.01 -14.01
C SER A 275 15.63 6.61 -12.69
N GLY A 276 14.39 7.15 -12.67
CA GLY A 276 13.78 7.72 -11.46
C GLY A 276 13.54 6.67 -10.39
N ALA A 277 12.86 5.58 -10.74
CA ALA A 277 12.61 4.46 -9.83
C ALA A 277 13.92 3.80 -9.35
N ALA A 278 14.91 3.63 -10.25
CA ALA A 278 16.24 3.14 -9.90
C ALA A 278 16.89 4.02 -8.82
N LYS A 279 16.87 5.35 -9.01
CA LYS A 279 17.44 6.27 -8.02
C LYS A 279 16.75 6.21 -6.67
N ALA A 280 15.42 6.03 -6.63
CA ALA A 280 14.69 5.85 -5.38
C ALA A 280 15.13 4.56 -4.64
N MET A 281 15.32 3.44 -5.35
CA MET A 281 15.87 2.20 -4.77
C MET A 281 17.29 2.39 -4.24
N VAL A 282 18.16 3.07 -4.99
CA VAL A 282 19.54 3.39 -4.56
C VAL A 282 19.50 4.23 -3.28
N LEU A 283 18.68 5.28 -3.23
CA LEU A 283 18.55 6.14 -2.03
C LEU A 283 18.09 5.35 -0.80
N ALA A 284 17.15 4.40 -0.97
CA ALA A 284 16.71 3.54 0.14
C ALA A 284 17.84 2.64 0.65
N MET A 285 18.64 2.05 -0.24
CA MET A 285 19.81 1.23 0.14
C MET A 285 20.93 2.08 0.76
N GLU A 286 21.18 3.27 0.23
CA GLU A 286 22.16 4.23 0.80
C GLU A 286 21.77 4.64 2.22
N GLU A 287 20.48 4.96 2.46
CA GLU A 287 19.99 5.30 3.80
C GLU A 287 20.02 4.11 4.77
N ALA A 288 19.84 2.89 4.26
CA ALA A 288 20.00 1.65 5.02
C ALA A 288 21.47 1.27 5.29
N GLY A 289 22.43 1.89 4.58
CA GLY A 289 23.87 1.57 4.69
C GLY A 289 24.22 0.19 4.16
N ILE A 290 23.52 -0.31 3.13
CA ILE A 290 23.72 -1.64 2.57
C ILE A 290 24.07 -1.58 1.07
N SER A 291 24.80 -2.59 0.61
CA SER A 291 25.07 -2.80 -0.81
C SER A 291 23.95 -3.60 -1.48
N PRO A 292 23.80 -3.48 -2.82
CA PRO A 292 22.75 -4.15 -3.59
C PRO A 292 22.67 -5.66 -3.38
N GLU A 293 23.81 -6.34 -3.16
CA GLU A 293 23.92 -7.79 -2.97
C GLU A 293 23.20 -8.29 -1.70
N LYS A 294 22.87 -7.38 -0.78
CA LYS A 294 22.10 -7.70 0.43
C LYS A 294 20.60 -7.85 0.17
N ILE A 295 20.10 -7.29 -0.95
CA ILE A 295 18.69 -7.36 -1.29
C ILE A 295 18.36 -8.76 -1.81
N GLY A 296 17.53 -9.48 -1.06
CA GLY A 296 17.04 -10.81 -1.47
C GLY A 296 15.67 -10.79 -2.11
N TYR A 297 14.86 -9.75 -1.85
CA TYR A 297 13.49 -9.62 -2.39
C TYR A 297 13.11 -8.18 -2.69
N ILE A 298 12.36 -8.00 -3.77
CA ILE A 298 11.70 -6.75 -4.14
C ILE A 298 10.22 -7.01 -4.36
N ASN A 299 9.37 -6.40 -3.55
CA ASN A 299 7.95 -6.27 -3.85
C ASN A 299 7.81 -5.10 -4.82
N ALA A 300 7.61 -5.43 -6.10
CA ALA A 300 7.57 -4.46 -7.16
C ALA A 300 6.25 -3.68 -7.17
N HIS A 301 6.30 -2.47 -7.71
CA HIS A 301 5.08 -1.74 -8.03
C HIS A 301 4.20 -2.52 -9.00
N GLY A 302 4.77 -3.10 -10.05
CA GLY A 302 4.21 -4.17 -10.89
C GLY A 302 2.70 -4.09 -11.12
N THR A 303 2.23 -3.08 -11.86
CA THR A 303 0.80 -2.77 -12.00
C THR A 303 0.06 -3.60 -13.05
N SER A 304 0.75 -4.46 -13.80
CA SER A 304 0.17 -5.13 -14.98
C SER A 304 -0.08 -4.18 -16.16
N THR A 305 0.61 -3.04 -16.20
CA THR A 305 0.63 -2.15 -17.36
C THR A 305 1.90 -2.34 -18.17
N GLN A 306 1.83 -2.20 -19.49
CA GLN A 306 2.99 -2.39 -20.37
C GLN A 306 4.13 -1.44 -20.00
N ALA A 307 3.82 -0.15 -19.80
CA ALA A 307 4.81 0.88 -19.55
C ALA A 307 5.49 0.74 -18.19
N ASN A 308 4.70 0.52 -17.11
CA ASN A 308 5.26 0.44 -15.76
C ASN A 308 6.16 -0.77 -15.61
N ASP A 309 5.67 -1.97 -15.94
CA ASP A 309 6.39 -3.21 -15.63
C ASP A 309 7.70 -3.29 -16.41
N SER A 310 7.71 -2.81 -17.66
CA SER A 310 8.94 -2.74 -18.47
C SER A 310 9.93 -1.70 -17.95
N ALA A 311 9.47 -0.52 -17.50
CA ALA A 311 10.33 0.50 -16.92
C ALA A 311 10.89 0.07 -15.56
N GLU A 312 10.06 -0.58 -14.73
CA GLU A 312 10.47 -1.05 -13.40
C GLU A 312 11.50 -2.21 -13.49
N SER A 313 11.35 -3.13 -14.44
CA SER A 313 12.37 -4.17 -14.70
C SER A 313 13.74 -3.55 -14.97
N LYS A 314 13.81 -2.55 -15.86
CA LYS A 314 15.04 -1.79 -16.12
C LYS A 314 15.53 -1.04 -14.89
N ALA A 315 14.63 -0.44 -14.12
CA ALA A 315 14.99 0.27 -12.91
C ALA A 315 15.66 -0.62 -11.87
N ILE A 316 15.16 -1.86 -11.70
CA ILE A 316 15.75 -2.85 -10.80
C ILE A 316 17.15 -3.23 -11.28
N GLU A 317 17.34 -3.47 -12.58
CA GLU A 317 18.68 -3.75 -13.14
C GLU A 317 19.64 -2.58 -12.93
N LEU A 318 19.19 -1.35 -13.17
CA LEU A 318 20.00 -0.15 -12.95
C LEU A 318 20.39 0.06 -11.48
N ALA A 319 19.46 -0.22 -10.56
CA ALA A 319 19.67 -0.03 -9.12
C ALA A 319 20.58 -1.10 -8.50
N LEU A 320 20.40 -2.35 -8.91
CA LEU A 320 21.09 -3.49 -8.30
C LEU A 320 22.31 -3.97 -9.09
N GLY A 321 22.45 -3.61 -10.37
CA GLY A 321 23.52 -4.13 -11.23
C GLY A 321 23.49 -5.66 -11.32
N ASP A 322 24.62 -6.31 -11.09
CA ASP A 322 24.71 -7.79 -11.14
C ASP A 322 23.86 -8.49 -10.06
N ALA A 323 23.56 -7.82 -8.94
CA ALA A 323 22.72 -8.37 -7.88
C ALA A 323 21.25 -8.55 -8.31
N ALA A 324 20.80 -7.87 -9.38
CA ALA A 324 19.46 -8.07 -9.96
C ALA A 324 19.23 -9.51 -10.46
N LYS A 325 20.29 -10.24 -10.76
CA LYS A 325 20.21 -11.65 -11.20
C LYS A 325 19.92 -12.62 -10.06
N THR A 326 20.15 -12.22 -8.82
CA THR A 326 20.00 -13.06 -7.63
C THR A 326 18.85 -12.62 -6.73
N ALA A 327 18.49 -11.35 -6.76
CA ALA A 327 17.30 -10.84 -6.06
C ALA A 327 16.02 -11.38 -6.72
N TYR A 328 15.06 -11.82 -5.90
CA TYR A 328 13.75 -12.22 -6.40
C TYR A 328 12.81 -11.02 -6.45
N VAL A 329 11.91 -11.04 -7.42
CA VAL A 329 10.91 -9.98 -7.64
C VAL A 329 9.53 -10.61 -7.68
N SER A 330 8.54 -9.98 -7.06
CA SER A 330 7.13 -10.32 -7.32
C SER A 330 6.24 -9.09 -7.20
N SER A 331 5.06 -9.15 -7.81
CA SER A 331 4.01 -8.17 -7.61
C SER A 331 2.78 -8.81 -6.98
N THR A 332 2.51 -8.44 -5.74
CA THR A 332 1.31 -8.87 -5.02
C THR A 332 0.02 -8.26 -5.57
N LYS A 333 0.12 -7.26 -6.47
CA LYS A 333 -1.04 -6.73 -7.21
C LYS A 333 -1.72 -7.76 -8.12
N SER A 334 -1.04 -8.85 -8.47
CA SER A 334 -1.68 -9.98 -9.12
C SER A 334 -2.80 -10.61 -8.27
N MET A 335 -2.67 -10.53 -6.93
CA MET A 335 -3.65 -11.03 -5.95
C MET A 335 -4.61 -9.96 -5.46
N THR A 336 -4.11 -8.78 -5.15
CA THR A 336 -4.85 -7.71 -4.47
C THR A 336 -5.47 -6.67 -5.41
N GLY A 337 -5.11 -6.68 -6.70
CA GLY A 337 -5.30 -5.51 -7.53
C GLY A 337 -4.45 -4.33 -7.04
N HIS A 338 -4.67 -3.16 -7.62
CA HIS A 338 -3.95 -1.93 -7.29
C HIS A 338 -4.79 -1.06 -6.35
N LEU A 339 -4.41 -0.97 -5.08
CA LEU A 339 -5.12 -0.20 -4.05
C LEU A 339 -4.77 1.30 -4.07
N LEU A 340 -4.21 1.82 -5.15
CA LEU A 340 -3.83 3.22 -5.31
C LEU A 340 -3.04 3.75 -4.11
N GLY A 341 -3.55 4.76 -3.39
CA GLY A 341 -2.87 5.36 -2.24
C GLY A 341 -2.63 4.41 -1.05
N ALA A 342 -3.37 3.31 -0.96
CA ALA A 342 -3.17 2.29 0.07
C ALA A 342 -2.17 1.19 -0.34
N ALA A 343 -1.80 1.09 -1.62
CA ALA A 343 -1.02 -0.01 -2.18
C ALA A 343 0.27 -0.25 -1.39
N GLY A 344 1.09 0.79 -1.20
CA GLY A 344 2.37 0.66 -0.48
C GLY A 344 2.24 0.22 0.97
N GLY A 345 1.08 0.43 1.62
CA GLY A 345 0.80 -0.06 2.97
C GLY A 345 0.69 -1.58 3.01
N ILE A 346 -0.19 -2.16 2.19
CA ILE A 346 -0.36 -3.62 2.14
C ILE A 346 0.86 -4.33 1.52
N GLU A 347 1.56 -3.70 0.58
CA GLU A 347 2.77 -4.22 -0.04
C GLU A 347 3.96 -4.22 0.94
N GLY A 348 4.09 -3.17 1.75
CA GLY A 348 5.03 -3.15 2.86
C GLY A 348 4.77 -4.26 3.88
N ILE A 349 3.48 -4.51 4.21
CA ILE A 349 3.08 -5.62 5.09
C ILE A 349 3.37 -6.98 4.44
N ALA A 350 3.10 -7.14 3.14
CA ALA A 350 3.46 -8.35 2.41
C ALA A 350 4.98 -8.60 2.42
N THR A 351 5.78 -7.53 2.26
CA THR A 351 7.24 -7.58 2.33
C THR A 351 7.74 -7.93 3.73
N LEU A 352 7.12 -7.38 4.78
CA LEU A 352 7.43 -7.76 6.17
C LEU A 352 7.13 -9.24 6.43
N ASN A 353 5.96 -9.73 5.99
CA ASN A 353 5.59 -11.14 6.13
C ASN A 353 6.57 -12.06 5.38
N ALA A 354 7.02 -11.66 4.18
CA ALA A 354 8.03 -12.38 3.42
C ALA A 354 9.36 -12.49 4.20
N LEU A 355 9.81 -11.40 4.83
CA LEU A 355 11.01 -11.37 5.68
C LEU A 355 10.87 -12.24 6.93
N GLN A 356 9.74 -12.17 7.63
CA GLN A 356 9.52 -12.94 8.86
C GLN A 356 9.44 -14.44 8.60
N HIS A 357 8.73 -14.83 7.54
CA HIS A 357 8.45 -16.23 7.23
C HIS A 357 9.38 -16.81 6.16
N GLN A 358 10.34 -16.03 5.65
CA GLN A 358 11.38 -16.46 4.72
C GLN A 358 10.84 -17.12 3.45
N PHE A 359 9.87 -16.44 2.82
CA PHE A 359 9.29 -16.84 1.53
C PHE A 359 9.11 -15.61 0.62
N ILE A 360 8.98 -15.85 -0.66
CA ILE A 360 8.63 -14.85 -1.65
C ILE A 360 7.18 -15.10 -2.09
N PRO A 361 6.26 -14.14 -1.91
CA PRO A 361 4.90 -14.26 -2.47
C PRO A 361 4.96 -14.33 -4.00
N PRO A 362 4.08 -15.10 -4.66
CA PRO A 362 4.11 -15.22 -6.12
C PRO A 362 3.48 -14.00 -6.80
N THR A 363 3.89 -13.78 -8.05
CA THR A 363 3.07 -13.10 -9.05
C THR A 363 2.21 -14.15 -9.73
N ILE A 364 0.91 -14.17 -9.43
CA ILE A 364 0.00 -15.23 -9.92
C ILE A 364 -0.53 -14.94 -11.33
N ASN A 365 -1.04 -15.98 -11.97
CA ASN A 365 -1.74 -15.93 -13.27
C ASN A 365 -0.84 -15.54 -14.47
N VAL A 366 0.47 -15.61 -14.34
CA VAL A 366 1.40 -15.36 -15.44
C VAL A 366 1.56 -16.63 -16.26
N GLU A 367 1.10 -16.57 -17.51
CA GLU A 367 1.27 -17.69 -18.47
C GLU A 367 2.57 -17.56 -19.27
N ASN A 368 2.88 -16.33 -19.71
CA ASN A 368 4.03 -16.04 -20.54
C ASN A 368 4.72 -14.76 -20.09
N GLN A 369 5.82 -14.88 -19.33
CA GLN A 369 6.61 -13.71 -18.96
C GLN A 369 7.07 -12.96 -20.21
N ASP A 370 6.90 -11.64 -20.22
CA ASP A 370 7.36 -10.78 -21.32
C ASP A 370 8.90 -10.82 -21.40
N GLU A 371 9.44 -11.04 -22.60
CA GLU A 371 10.88 -11.10 -22.86
C GLU A 371 11.63 -9.81 -22.48
N ALA A 372 10.91 -8.67 -22.44
CA ALA A 372 11.46 -7.39 -21.97
C ALA A 372 11.63 -7.32 -20.44
N ILE A 373 11.10 -8.28 -19.69
CA ILE A 373 11.24 -8.41 -18.24
C ILE A 373 12.37 -9.36 -17.92
N THR A 374 13.51 -8.82 -17.57
CA THR A 374 14.77 -9.55 -17.41
C THR A 374 15.10 -9.90 -15.96
N VAL A 375 14.33 -9.35 -15.01
CA VAL A 375 14.49 -9.63 -13.58
C VAL A 375 13.92 -11.00 -13.19
N ASN A 376 14.37 -11.52 -12.05
CA ASN A 376 14.03 -12.86 -11.58
C ASN A 376 12.67 -12.89 -10.88
N VAL A 377 11.59 -12.98 -11.66
CA VAL A 377 10.20 -12.95 -11.14
C VAL A 377 9.81 -14.31 -10.58
N VAL A 378 9.23 -14.33 -9.37
CA VAL A 378 8.62 -15.53 -8.79
C VAL A 378 7.19 -15.66 -9.31
N LEU A 379 6.91 -16.70 -10.11
CA LEU A 379 5.66 -16.88 -10.83
C LEU A 379 4.80 -17.97 -10.21
N ASN A 380 3.51 -17.70 -10.09
CA ASN A 380 2.39 -18.61 -9.79
C ASN A 380 2.44 -19.35 -8.45
N GLU A 381 3.60 -19.73 -7.95
CA GLU A 381 3.78 -20.41 -6.67
C GLU A 381 4.75 -19.65 -5.77
N SER A 382 4.48 -19.59 -4.49
CA SER A 382 5.40 -18.98 -3.52
C SER A 382 6.72 -19.77 -3.45
N LYS A 383 7.80 -19.07 -3.14
CA LYS A 383 9.14 -19.66 -3.10
C LYS A 383 9.77 -19.48 -1.73
N GLU A 384 10.17 -20.56 -1.08
CA GLU A 384 11.02 -20.48 0.10
C GLU A 384 12.39 -19.87 -0.26
N HIS A 385 12.78 -18.84 0.48
CA HIS A 385 14.05 -18.16 0.29
C HIS A 385 14.49 -17.46 1.57
N LYS A 386 15.76 -17.61 1.95
CA LYS A 386 16.35 -16.93 3.10
C LYS A 386 16.98 -15.61 2.69
N PHE A 387 16.55 -14.53 3.33
CA PHE A 387 17.06 -13.18 3.09
C PHE A 387 16.81 -12.28 4.29
N ASP A 388 17.60 -11.22 4.41
CA ASP A 388 17.53 -10.30 5.55
C ASP A 388 17.06 -8.91 5.16
N TYR A 389 17.12 -8.54 3.87
CA TYR A 389 16.72 -7.23 3.39
C TYR A 389 15.80 -7.35 2.17
N ALA A 390 14.79 -6.51 2.16
CA ALA A 390 13.86 -6.41 1.04
C ALA A 390 13.49 -4.95 0.75
N LEU A 391 13.15 -4.67 -0.52
CA LEU A 391 12.58 -3.40 -0.94
C LEU A 391 11.09 -3.54 -1.24
N SER A 392 10.32 -2.50 -0.96
CA SER A 392 8.95 -2.35 -1.44
C SER A 392 8.85 -1.05 -2.24
N ASN A 393 8.50 -1.17 -3.53
CA ASN A 393 8.49 -0.08 -4.49
C ASN A 393 7.08 0.46 -4.70
N SER A 394 6.94 1.78 -4.77
CA SER A 394 5.71 2.44 -5.19
C SER A 394 6.03 3.56 -6.19
N LEU A 395 5.39 3.49 -7.36
CA LEU A 395 5.55 4.44 -8.45
C LEU A 395 4.19 5.07 -8.72
N GLY A 396 4.07 6.38 -8.53
CA GLY A 396 2.79 7.08 -8.57
C GLY A 396 2.66 8.03 -9.75
N PHE A 397 1.43 8.26 -10.21
CA PHE A 397 1.12 9.36 -11.12
C PHE A 397 1.68 10.68 -10.58
N GLY A 398 2.15 11.56 -11.48
CA GLY A 398 2.95 12.73 -11.12
C GLY A 398 4.46 12.45 -11.09
N GLY A 399 4.88 11.20 -11.36
CA GLY A 399 6.28 10.79 -11.32
C GLY A 399 6.81 10.55 -9.90
N HIS A 400 5.92 10.33 -8.94
CA HIS A 400 6.30 10.08 -7.54
C HIS A 400 6.87 8.67 -7.38
N ASN A 401 8.12 8.57 -6.98
CA ASN A 401 8.78 7.31 -6.66
C ASN A 401 9.08 7.25 -5.15
N ALA A 402 8.66 6.17 -4.50
CA ALA A 402 8.92 5.91 -3.09
C ALA A 402 9.30 4.45 -2.89
N VAL A 403 10.37 4.21 -2.15
CA VAL A 403 10.89 2.88 -1.84
C VAL A 403 11.23 2.80 -0.37
N ILE A 404 10.72 1.80 0.33
CA ILE A 404 11.16 1.48 1.70
C ILE A 404 12.05 0.24 1.67
N CYS A 405 13.11 0.26 2.49
CA CYS A 405 13.96 -0.89 2.76
C CYS A 405 13.61 -1.45 4.14
N LEU A 406 13.21 -2.71 4.16
CA LEU A 406 12.89 -3.45 5.37
C LEU A 406 14.01 -4.46 5.67
N LYS A 407 14.24 -4.68 6.96
CA LYS A 407 15.19 -5.67 7.46
C LYS A 407 14.49 -6.65 8.40
N ARG A 408 14.86 -7.93 8.28
CA ARG A 408 14.45 -8.97 9.22
C ARG A 408 14.95 -8.66 10.61
N TRP A 409 14.09 -8.84 11.61
CA TRP A 409 14.52 -8.77 13.00
C TRP A 409 15.17 -10.08 13.43
N GLU A 410 16.28 -9.97 14.11
CA GLU A 410 16.99 -11.07 14.79
C GLU A 410 17.12 -10.69 16.26
N ASP A 411 16.64 -11.58 17.15
CA ASP A 411 16.73 -11.40 18.62
C ASP A 411 18.18 -11.40 19.12
#